data_bcf6e1de9b605df8854fab7bed655228
#
_entry.id   bcf6e1de9b605df8854fab7bed655228
#
_cell.length_a   1.000
_cell.length_b   1.000
_cell.length_c   1.000
_cell.angle_alpha   90.00
_cell.angle_beta   90.00
_cell.angle_gamma   90.00
#
_symmetry.space_group_name_H-M   'P 1'
#
loop_
_entity.id
_entity.type
_entity.pdbx_description
1 polymer ?
#
loop_
_entity_poly.entity_id
_entity_poly.type
_entity_poly.pdbx_seq_one_letter_code
_entity_poly.pdbx_strand_id
1 'polypeptide(L)'
;MNEQILAPSERDDGFPAPREFQIKAHEALREGFKAGHRKQIIMAPTGAGKTYIGLRLCREAIQKGKRAVFLCDRTTLINQTSEVADRYGLSRHGIIQANHWRRRPDKLLQIA
;
A
#
# COMPACT_ATOMS: atom_id res chain seq x y z
N MET A 1 -23.32 5.12 -0.54
CA MET A 1 -22.97 5.26 -0.66
C MET A 1 -22.40 5.17 -0.84
N ASN A 2 -22.39 5.16 -0.85
CA ASN A 2 -21.89 5.27 -1.05
C ASN A 2 -21.18 5.26 -1.60
N GLU A 3 -21.15 5.23 -1.73
CA GLU A 3 -20.69 5.28 -2.39
C GLU A 3 -20.04 5.69 -2.69
N GLN A 4 -20.36 5.93 -2.50
CA GLN A 4 -19.92 6.36 -2.64
C GLN A 4 -19.10 6.22 -2.58
N ILE A 5 -19.78 6.48 -1.80
CA ILE A 5 -19.05 5.44 -2.19
C ILE A 5 -17.58 5.68 -2.51
N LEU A 6 -17.04 5.42 -3.67
CA LEU A 6 -15.65 5.78 -3.92
C LEU A 6 -15.50 7.29 -4.00
N ALA A 7 -14.55 7.83 -3.25
CA ALA A 7 -14.23 9.25 -3.37
C ALA A 7 -13.71 9.52 -4.78
N PRO A 8 -14.03 10.66 -5.39
CA PRO A 8 -13.48 10.99 -6.70
C PRO A 8 -11.97 10.90 -6.76
N SER A 9 -11.26 11.24 -5.68
CA SER A 9 -9.82 11.15 -5.62
C SER A 9 -9.31 9.71 -5.77
N GLU A 10 -10.06 8.72 -5.36
CA GLU A 10 -9.64 7.33 -5.50
C GLU A 10 -9.65 6.88 -6.95
N ARG A 11 -10.54 7.42 -7.77
CA ARG A 11 -10.58 7.09 -9.18
C ARG A 11 -9.56 7.92 -9.97
N ASP A 12 -9.37 9.16 -9.55
CA ASP A 12 -8.49 10.09 -10.26
C ASP A 12 -7.02 9.79 -10.05
N ASP A 13 -6.68 9.18 -8.91
CA ASP A 13 -5.28 8.90 -8.59
C ASP A 13 -4.79 7.56 -9.13
N GLY A 14 -5.66 6.82 -9.82
CA GLY A 14 -5.27 5.56 -10.45
C GLY A 14 -5.28 4.35 -9.53
N PHE A 15 -5.71 4.51 -8.28
CA PHE A 15 -5.74 3.38 -7.36
C PHE A 15 -6.95 2.50 -7.67
N PRO A 16 -6.75 1.19 -7.96
CA PRO A 16 -7.87 0.33 -8.37
C PRO A 16 -8.79 0.00 -7.21
N ALA A 17 -10.04 -0.31 -7.55
CA ALA A 17 -11.02 -0.73 -6.57
C ALA A 17 -10.64 -2.10 -6.00
N PRO A 18 -10.89 -2.34 -4.71
CA PRO A 18 -10.56 -3.62 -4.09
C PRO A 18 -11.54 -4.72 -4.48
N ARG A 19 -11.05 -5.96 -4.47
CA ARG A 19 -11.91 -7.13 -4.58
C ARG A 19 -12.54 -7.41 -3.21
N GLU A 20 -13.58 -8.24 -3.20
CA GLU A 20 -14.32 -8.52 -1.98
C GLU A 20 -13.42 -9.05 -0.86
N PHE A 21 -12.57 -10.04 -1.15
CA PHE A 21 -11.71 -10.58 -0.09
C PHE A 21 -10.68 -9.57 0.39
N GLN A 22 -10.26 -8.65 -0.47
CA GLN A 22 -9.33 -7.59 -0.09
C GLN A 22 -10.00 -6.60 0.85
N ILE A 23 -11.26 -6.31 0.62
CA ILE A 23 -12.05 -5.47 1.54
C ILE A 23 -12.14 -6.14 2.90
N LYS A 24 -12.46 -7.44 2.93
CA LYS A 24 -12.55 -8.18 4.19
C LYS A 24 -11.23 -8.22 4.94
N ALA A 25 -10.14 -8.46 4.24
CA ALA A 25 -8.81 -8.46 4.85
C ALA A 25 -8.49 -7.10 5.45
N HIS A 26 -8.80 -6.04 4.72
CA HIS A 26 -8.54 -4.68 5.17
C HIS A 26 -9.37 -4.34 6.40
N GLU A 27 -10.64 -4.73 6.40
CA GLU A 27 -11.51 -4.51 7.57
C GLU A 27 -11.02 -5.28 8.78
N ALA A 28 -10.57 -6.52 8.60
CA ALA A 28 -10.03 -7.31 9.69
C ALA A 28 -8.79 -6.66 10.31
N LEU A 29 -7.90 -6.11 9.46
CA LEU A 29 -6.74 -5.39 9.94
C LEU A 29 -7.13 -4.15 10.72
N ARG A 30 -8.10 -3.41 10.21
CA ARG A 30 -8.57 -2.19 10.87
C ARG A 30 -9.15 -2.51 12.25
N GLU A 31 -9.95 -3.58 12.34
CA GLU A 31 -10.49 -4.03 13.61
C GLU A 31 -9.38 -4.44 14.58
N GLY A 32 -8.36 -5.13 14.07
CA GLY A 32 -7.20 -5.50 14.89
C GLY A 32 -6.48 -4.30 15.45
N PHE A 33 -6.28 -3.26 14.64
CA PHE A 33 -5.67 -2.02 15.10
C PHE A 33 -6.51 -1.34 16.18
N LYS A 34 -7.83 -1.31 16.00
CA LYS A 34 -8.72 -0.73 17.01
C LYS A 34 -8.67 -1.49 18.33
N ALA A 35 -8.45 -2.80 18.25
CA ALA A 35 -8.31 -3.64 19.44
C ALA A 35 -6.93 -3.54 20.09
N GLY A 36 -6.02 -2.75 19.52
CA GLY A 36 -4.68 -2.54 20.07
C GLY A 36 -3.61 -3.45 19.53
N HIS A 37 -3.90 -4.25 18.51
CA HIS A 37 -2.92 -5.15 17.90
C HIS A 37 -2.06 -4.39 16.91
N ARG A 38 -0.83 -4.11 17.28
CA ARG A 38 0.11 -3.38 16.43
C ARG A 38 0.81 -4.26 15.40
N LYS A 39 0.87 -5.55 15.66
CA LYS A 39 1.50 -6.53 14.78
C LYS A 39 0.44 -7.52 14.36
N GLN A 40 0.22 -7.63 13.05
CA GLN A 40 -0.81 -8.50 12.53
C GLN A 40 -0.29 -9.22 11.30
N ILE A 41 -0.79 -10.43 11.07
CA ILE A 41 -0.43 -11.24 9.92
C ILE A 41 -1.68 -11.50 9.11
N ILE A 42 -1.59 -11.28 7.81
CA ILE A 42 -2.62 -11.69 6.87
C ILE A 42 -2.13 -12.89 6.09
N MET A 43 -2.96 -13.93 6.05
CA MET A 43 -2.71 -15.08 5.21
C MET A 43 -3.64 -15.02 4.01
N ALA A 44 -3.06 -15.04 2.82
CA ALA A 44 -3.82 -15.00 1.58
C ALA A 44 -3.14 -15.91 0.57
N PRO A 45 -3.92 -16.58 -0.29
CA PRO A 45 -3.33 -17.46 -1.31
C PRO A 45 -2.51 -16.67 -2.32
N THR A 46 -1.60 -17.35 -2.99
CA THR A 46 -0.81 -16.78 -4.07
C THR A 46 -1.74 -16.22 -5.15
N GLY A 47 -1.45 -15.03 -5.65
CA GLY A 47 -2.28 -14.39 -6.65
C GLY A 47 -3.48 -13.65 -6.09
N ALA A 48 -3.62 -13.60 -4.76
CA ALA A 48 -4.75 -12.93 -4.13
C ALA A 48 -4.57 -11.41 -4.02
N GLY A 49 -3.48 -10.87 -4.55
CA GLY A 49 -3.27 -9.42 -4.52
C GLY A 49 -2.74 -8.90 -3.21
N LYS A 50 -1.80 -9.61 -2.60
CA LYS A 50 -1.18 -9.17 -1.33
C LYS A 50 -0.50 -7.82 -1.46
N THR A 51 0.14 -7.57 -2.60
CA THR A 51 0.79 -6.28 -2.86
C THR A 51 -0.24 -5.16 -2.84
N TYR A 52 -1.40 -5.41 -3.41
CA TYR A 52 -2.50 -4.45 -3.40
C TYR A 52 -2.91 -4.11 -1.97
N ILE A 53 -3.09 -5.13 -1.13
CA ILE A 53 -3.50 -4.92 0.27
C ILE A 53 -2.45 -4.07 0.98
N GLY A 54 -1.18 -4.41 0.83
CA GLY A 54 -0.10 -3.66 1.46
C GLY A 54 -0.02 -2.22 0.98
N LEU A 55 -0.10 -2.00 -0.32
CA LEU A 55 -0.04 -0.65 -0.87
C LEU A 55 -1.26 0.19 -0.49
N ARG A 56 -2.43 -0.44 -0.37
CA ARG A 56 -3.63 0.26 0.09
C ARG A 56 -3.46 0.75 1.53
N LEU A 57 -2.89 -0.08 2.40
CA LEU A 57 -2.61 0.33 3.78
C LEU A 57 -1.61 1.48 3.80
N CYS A 58 -0.56 1.40 2.99
CA CYS A 58 0.41 2.49 2.87
C CYS A 58 -0.24 3.77 2.39
N ARG A 59 -1.11 3.67 1.38
CA ARG A 59 -1.83 4.82 0.84
C ARG A 59 -2.66 5.49 1.92
N GLU A 60 -3.37 4.72 2.73
CA GLU A 60 -4.16 5.29 3.82
C GLU A 60 -3.29 6.00 4.85
N ALA A 61 -2.14 5.43 5.16
CA ALA A 61 -1.22 6.06 6.11
C ALA A 61 -0.71 7.41 5.58
N ILE A 62 -0.28 7.45 4.33
CA ILE A 62 0.25 8.69 3.77
C ILE A 62 -0.84 9.73 3.57
N GLN A 63 -2.08 9.34 3.32
CA GLN A 63 -3.20 10.26 3.24
C GLN A 63 -3.47 10.94 4.58
N LYS A 64 -3.09 10.28 5.68
CA LYS A 64 -3.19 10.84 7.03
C LYS A 64 -1.94 11.60 7.43
N GLY A 65 -1.02 11.80 6.51
CA GLY A 65 0.24 12.50 6.78
C GLY A 65 1.27 11.65 7.52
N LYS A 66 1.07 10.34 7.58
CA LYS A 66 1.98 9.43 8.29
C LYS A 66 2.96 8.79 7.32
N ARG A 67 4.07 8.31 7.86
CA ARG A 67 5.07 7.62 7.05
C ARG A 67 4.72 6.14 6.97
N ALA A 68 5.07 5.53 5.83
CA ALA A 68 4.84 4.11 5.60
C ALA A 68 6.05 3.51 4.90
N VAL A 69 6.39 2.28 5.24
CA VAL A 69 7.45 1.53 4.57
C VAL A 69 6.88 0.20 4.11
N PHE A 70 7.06 -0.10 2.83
CA PHE A 70 6.71 -1.39 2.25
C PHE A 70 8.00 -2.19 2.11
N LEU A 71 8.14 -3.27 2.87
CA LEU A 71 9.36 -4.06 2.89
C LEU A 71 9.28 -5.24 1.93
N CYS A 72 10.33 -5.42 1.14
CA CYS A 72 10.48 -6.54 0.23
C CYS A 72 11.71 -7.35 0.63
N ASP A 73 11.66 -8.65 0.41
CA ASP A 73 12.77 -9.53 0.79
C ASP A 73 13.81 -9.70 -0.31
N ARG A 74 13.57 -9.14 -1.50
CA ARG A 74 14.49 -9.27 -2.64
C ARG A 74 14.55 -7.97 -3.43
N THR A 75 15.72 -7.70 -4.00
CA THR A 75 15.95 -6.52 -4.83
C THR A 75 14.99 -6.45 -6.02
N THR A 76 14.74 -7.58 -6.67
CA THR A 76 13.82 -7.61 -7.82
C THR A 76 12.40 -7.21 -7.41
N LEU A 77 11.98 -7.58 -6.20
CA LEU A 77 10.65 -7.22 -5.71
C LEU A 77 10.52 -5.74 -5.42
N ILE A 78 11.62 -5.08 -5.03
CA ILE A 78 11.60 -3.63 -4.82
C ILE A 78 11.20 -2.92 -6.10
N ASN A 79 11.82 -3.26 -7.22
CA ASN A 79 11.52 -2.62 -8.50
C ASN A 79 10.11 -2.97 -8.98
N GLN A 80 9.69 -4.23 -8.82
CA GLN A 80 8.34 -4.65 -9.20
C GLN A 80 7.29 -3.92 -8.39
N THR A 81 7.49 -3.80 -7.08
CA THR A 81 6.57 -3.08 -6.20
C THR A 81 6.52 -1.61 -6.56
N SER A 82 7.66 -1.02 -6.88
CA SER A 82 7.74 0.37 -7.32
C SER A 82 6.91 0.60 -8.59
N GLU A 83 7.00 -0.31 -9.56
CA GLU A 83 6.20 -0.21 -10.78
C GLU A 83 4.71 -0.33 -10.50
N VAL A 84 4.33 -1.25 -9.62
CA VAL A 84 2.91 -1.41 -9.23
C VAL A 84 2.43 -0.15 -8.53
N ALA A 85 3.24 0.40 -7.63
CA ALA A 85 2.90 1.63 -6.93
C ALA A 85 2.68 2.78 -7.91
N ASP A 86 3.52 2.88 -8.94
CA ASP A 86 3.33 3.89 -9.98
C ASP A 86 2.00 3.72 -10.71
N ARG A 87 1.66 2.48 -11.06
CA ARG A 87 0.39 2.20 -11.75
C ARG A 87 -0.81 2.51 -10.87
N TYR A 88 -0.66 2.40 -9.56
CA TYR A 88 -1.74 2.67 -8.61
C TYR A 88 -1.81 4.13 -8.18
N GLY A 89 -1.04 4.99 -8.81
CA GLY A 89 -1.07 6.40 -8.48
C GLY A 89 -0.20 6.81 -7.31
N LEU A 90 0.65 5.92 -6.81
CA LEU A 90 1.56 6.19 -5.70
C LEU A 90 2.97 6.50 -6.20
N SER A 91 3.07 7.35 -7.22
CA SER A 91 4.35 7.63 -7.89
C SER A 91 5.31 8.48 -7.07
N ARG A 92 4.86 9.06 -5.97
CA ARG A 92 5.71 9.91 -5.12
C ARG A 92 6.44 9.15 -4.04
N HIS A 93 6.65 7.86 -4.23
CA HIS A 93 7.40 7.08 -3.25
C HIS A 93 8.91 7.20 -3.47
N GLY A 94 9.68 6.90 -2.42
CA GLY A 94 11.11 6.73 -2.48
C GLY A 94 11.49 5.27 -2.36
N ILE A 95 12.74 4.94 -2.69
CA ILE A 95 13.26 3.59 -2.55
C ILE A 95 14.48 3.65 -1.64
N ILE A 96 14.49 2.78 -0.63
CA ILE A 96 15.62 2.62 0.26
C ILE A 96 16.48 1.49 -0.26
N GLN A 97 17.40 1.83 -1.13
CA GLN A 97 18.37 0.91 -1.70
C GLN A 97 19.58 1.72 -2.13
N ALA A 98 20.77 1.28 -1.77
CA ALA A 98 21.98 2.02 -2.07
C ALA A 98 22.09 2.32 -3.56
N ASN A 99 22.35 3.57 -3.90
CA ASN A 99 22.57 4.04 -5.27
C ASN A 99 21.37 3.86 -6.22
N HIS A 100 20.17 3.69 -5.65
CA HIS A 100 18.99 3.61 -6.50
C HIS A 100 18.61 5.02 -6.97
N TRP A 101 18.26 5.15 -8.25
CA TRP A 101 17.91 6.46 -8.83
C TRP A 101 16.70 7.09 -8.16
N ARG A 102 15.83 6.29 -7.52
CA ARG A 102 14.61 6.76 -6.87
C ARG A 102 14.80 6.92 -5.37
N ARG A 103 16.01 7.13 -4.92
CA ARG A 103 16.29 7.37 -3.51
C ARG A 103 15.78 8.76 -3.13
N ARG A 104 14.63 8.80 -2.48
CA ARG A 104 13.94 10.02 -2.09
C ARG A 104 13.54 9.94 -0.62
N PRO A 105 14.47 10.17 0.31
CA PRO A 105 14.20 9.95 1.75
C PRO A 105 13.16 10.89 2.34
N ASP A 106 12.82 11.97 1.65
CA ASP A 106 11.81 12.93 2.09
C ASP A 106 10.37 12.45 1.85
N LYS A 107 10.18 11.39 1.08
CA LYS A 107 8.83 10.93 0.76
C LYS A 107 8.23 10.13 1.90
N LEU A 108 6.91 10.24 2.08
CA LEU A 108 6.20 9.53 3.14
C LEU A 108 6.17 8.02 2.90
N LEU A 109 6.02 7.60 1.65
CA LEU A 109 6.05 6.18 1.31
C LEU A 109 7.45 5.80 0.84
N GLN A 110 8.01 4.78 1.50
CA GLN A 110 9.29 4.21 1.12
C GLN A 110 9.11 2.74 0.78
N ILE A 111 9.78 2.28 -0.26
CA ILE A 111 9.85 0.86 -0.63
C ILE A 111 11.29 0.41 -0.38
N ALA A 112 11.44 -0.64 0.39
CA ALA A 112 12.77 -1.12 0.79
C ALA A 112 12.92 -2.62 0.60
#